data_34a836497d563f0f12b04e99d116c34f
#
_entry.id   34a836497d563f0f12b04e99d116c34f
#
_cell.length_a   1.000
_cell.length_b   1.000
_cell.length_c   1.000
_cell.angle_alpha   90.00
_cell.angle_beta   90.00
_cell.angle_gamma   90.00
#
_symmetry.space_group_name_H-M   'P 1'
#
loop_
_entity.id
_entity.type
_entity.pdbx_description
1 polymer ?
#
loop_
_entity_poly.entity_id
_entity_poly.type
_entity_poly.pdbx_seq_one_letter_code
_entity_poly.pdbx_strand_id
1 'polypeptide(L)' 'MEKQIVLKTMSEAGKPVSAGEVATLSGLDRKVVDKVFAELKKEGTIVSPVRCKWTPAV' A
#
# COMPACT_ATOMS: atom_id res chain seq x y z
N MET A 1 -8.57 9.94 3.70
CA MET A 1 -9.23 8.75 3.19
C MET A 1 -8.26 7.60 3.16
N GLU A 2 -8.76 6.39 3.01
CA GLU A 2 -7.92 5.19 3.12
C GLU A 2 -6.76 5.17 2.13
N LYS A 3 -6.98 5.63 0.91
CA LYS A 3 -5.91 5.67 -0.09
C LYS A 3 -4.74 6.51 0.37
N GLN A 4 -5.02 7.67 0.94
CA GLN A 4 -3.97 8.56 1.42
C GLN A 4 -3.24 7.95 2.60
N ILE A 5 -3.98 7.30 3.49
CA ILE A 5 -3.38 6.63 4.65
C ILE A 5 -2.44 5.52 4.20
N VAL A 6 -2.90 4.71 3.24
CA VAL A 6 -2.08 3.62 2.70
C VAL A 6 -0.82 4.15 2.02
N LEU A 7 -0.97 5.14 1.16
CA LEU A 7 0.17 5.73 0.46
C LEU A 7 1.16 6.37 1.44
N LYS A 8 0.66 7.08 2.42
CA LYS A 8 1.51 7.69 3.44
C LYS A 8 2.26 6.62 4.22
N THR A 9 1.57 5.55 4.61
CA THR A 9 2.19 4.45 5.35
C THR A 9 3.30 3.81 4.52
N MET A 10 3.05 3.57 3.25
CA MET A 10 4.04 2.99 2.36
C MET A 10 5.24 3.91 2.17
N SER A 11 4.98 5.21 2.03
CA SER A 11 6.04 6.20 1.87
C SER A 11 6.90 6.29 3.13
N GLU A 12 6.27 6.28 4.29
CA GLU A 12 6.98 6.36 5.57
C GLU A 12 7.78 5.10 5.86
N ALA A 13 7.36 3.96 5.32
CA ALA A 13 8.11 2.72 5.49
C ALA A 13 9.49 2.78 4.83
N GLY A 14 9.63 3.59 3.77
CA GLY A 14 10.90 3.79 3.10
C GLY A 14 11.40 2.55 2.35
N LYS A 15 10.54 1.56 2.16
CA LYS A 15 10.89 0.31 1.49
C LYS A 15 9.61 -0.34 0.96
N PRO A 16 9.72 -1.25 -0.01
CA PRO A 16 8.53 -1.98 -0.47
C PRO A 16 7.90 -2.78 0.66
N VAL A 17 6.58 -2.74 0.75
CA VAL A 17 5.83 -3.43 1.81
C VAL A 17 4.67 -4.21 1.21
N SER A 18 4.24 -5.25 1.92
CA SER A 18 3.09 -6.04 1.50
C SER A 18 1.81 -5.44 2.08
N ALA A 19 0.66 -5.89 1.58
CA ALA A 19 -0.63 -5.44 2.09
C ALA A 19 -0.78 -5.74 3.58
N GLY A 20 -0.28 -6.89 4.03
CA GLY A 20 -0.33 -7.23 5.46
C GLY A 20 0.48 -6.26 6.31
N GLU A 21 1.67 -5.87 5.82
CA GLU A 21 2.49 -4.90 6.53
C GLU A 21 1.80 -3.55 6.59
N VAL A 22 1.18 -3.12 5.49
CA VAL A 22 0.45 -1.85 5.46
C VAL A 22 -0.71 -1.89 6.43
N ALA A 23 -1.44 -2.99 6.48
CA ALA A 23 -2.56 -3.12 7.42
C ALA A 23 -2.07 -2.98 8.87
N THR A 24 -0.96 -3.61 9.19
CA THR A 24 -0.37 -3.52 10.54
C THR A 24 0.09 -2.11 10.86
N LEU A 25 0.80 -1.49 9.93
CA LEU A 25 1.38 -0.17 10.17
C LEU A 25 0.34 0.95 10.18
N SER A 26 -0.68 0.84 9.33
CA SER A 26 -1.72 1.86 9.24
C SER A 26 -2.83 1.68 10.25
N GLY A 27 -2.97 0.47 10.80
CA GLY A 27 -4.07 0.15 11.70
C GLY A 27 -5.38 -0.08 10.98
N LEU A 28 -5.37 -0.17 9.65
CA LEU A 28 -6.57 -0.43 8.87
C LEU A 28 -6.86 -1.92 8.80
N ASP A 29 -8.12 -2.26 8.54
CA ASP A 29 -8.53 -3.63 8.31
C ASP A 29 -7.86 -4.15 7.04
N ARG A 30 -7.40 -5.40 7.06
CA ARG A 30 -6.76 -6.02 5.89
C ARG A 30 -7.66 -5.97 4.65
N LYS A 31 -8.97 -6.14 4.83
CA LYS A 31 -9.90 -6.07 3.71
C LYS A 31 -9.90 -4.69 3.07
N VAL A 32 -9.84 -3.65 3.89
CA VAL A 32 -9.76 -2.28 3.39
C VAL A 32 -8.47 -2.06 2.63
N VAL A 33 -7.36 -2.55 3.17
CA VAL A 33 -6.05 -2.42 2.53
C VAL A 33 -6.05 -3.15 1.19
N ASP A 34 -6.59 -4.37 1.14
CA ASP A 34 -6.65 -5.13 -0.11
C ASP A 34 -7.45 -4.39 -1.17
N LYS A 35 -8.58 -3.79 -0.78
CA LYS A 35 -9.40 -3.02 -1.70
C LYS A 35 -8.66 -1.79 -2.22
N VAL A 36 -8.01 -1.07 -1.33
CA VAL A 36 -7.25 0.12 -1.70
C VAL A 36 -6.08 -0.26 -2.61
N PHE A 37 -5.39 -1.35 -2.31
CA PHE A 37 -4.30 -1.84 -3.15
C PHE A 37 -4.79 -2.13 -4.56
N ALA A 38 -5.96 -2.76 -4.70
CA ALA A 38 -6.52 -3.05 -6.02
C ALA A 38 -6.76 -1.75 -6.80
N GLU A 39 -7.29 -0.74 -6.13
CA GLU A 39 -7.53 0.55 -6.75
C GLU A 39 -6.21 1.25 -7.14
N LEU A 40 -5.23 1.24 -6.25
CA LEU A 40 -3.94 1.88 -6.49
C LEU A 40 -3.18 1.19 -7.63
N LYS A 41 -3.26 -0.13 -7.71
CA LYS A 41 -2.64 -0.88 -8.80
C LYS A 41 -3.29 -0.51 -10.14
N LYS A 42 -4.61 -0.41 -10.15
CA LYS A 42 -5.36 -0.06 -11.35
C LYS A 42 -5.01 1.35 -11.83
N GLU A 43 -4.80 2.26 -10.87
CA GLU A 43 -4.45 3.65 -11.19
C GLU A 43 -2.97 3.81 -11.55
N GLY A 44 -2.16 2.82 -11.24
CA GLY A 44 -0.73 2.92 -11.46
C GLY A 44 -0.01 3.78 -10.42
N THR A 45 -0.64 4.01 -9.28
CA THR A 45 -0.07 4.84 -8.23
C THR A 45 0.99 4.10 -7.41
N ILE A 46 0.94 2.78 -7.40
CA ILE A 46 1.94 1.96 -6.73
C ILE A 46 2.55 0.97 -7.71
N VAL A 47 3.77 0.55 -7.43
CA VAL A 47 4.48 -0.42 -8.27
C VAL A 47 5.03 -1.53 -7.39
N SER A 48 5.30 -2.67 -7.99
CA SER A 48 5.85 -3.82 -7.28
C SER A 48 7.26 -4.09 -7.78
N PRO A 49 8.28 -3.46 -7.17
CA PRO A 49 9.67 -3.71 -7.57
C PRO A 49 10.13 -5.10 -7.15
N VAL A 50 9.47 -5.68 -6.16
CA VAL A 50 9.77 -7.01 -5.65
C VAL A 50 8.47 -7.78 -5.55
N ARG A 51 8.54 -9.10 -5.72
CA ARG A 51 7.37 -9.95 -5.63
C ARG A 51 6.68 -9.77 -4.28
N CYS A 52 5.36 -9.59 -4.32
CA CYS A 52 4.50 -9.42 -3.14
C CYS A 52 4.81 -8.18 -2.29
N LYS A 53 5.63 -7.28 -2.81
CA LYS A 53 5.95 -6.03 -2.13
C LYS A 53 5.60 -4.86 -3.03
N TRP A 54 5.09 -3.80 -2.44
CA TRP A 54 4.62 -2.63 -3.17
C TRP A 54 5.22 -1.36 -2.60
N THR A 55 5.44 -0.39 -3.45
CA THR A 55 5.92 0.92 -3.05
C THR A 55 5.21 1.98 -3.89
N PRO A 56 5.03 3.21 -3.38
CA PRO A 56 4.42 4.27 -4.18
C PRO A 56 5.27 4.54 -5.42
N ALA A 57 4.59 4.82 -6.54
CA ALA A 57 5.28 5.08 -7.81
C ALA A 57 5.89 6.49 -7.86
N VAL A 58 5.70 7.27 -6.84
CA VAL A 58 6.21 8.64 -6.75
C VAL A 58 7.44 8.72 -5.87
#